data_7211db76b9cb47fae64477172a37c9d8
#
_entry.id   7211db76b9cb47fae64477172a37c9d8
#
_cell.length_a   1.000
_cell.length_b   1.000
_cell.length_c   1.000
_cell.angle_alpha   90.00
_cell.angle_beta   90.00
_cell.angle_gamma   90.00
#
_symmetry.space_group_name_H-M   'P 1'
#
loop_
_entity.id
_entity.type
_entity.pdbx_description
1 polymer ?
#
loop_
_entity_poly.entity_id
_entity_poly.type
_entity_poly.pdbx_seq_one_letter_code
_entity_poly.pdbx_strand_id
1 'polypeptide(L)'
;QVQDLVGQSPRIGLIGANLLQLEQRVSGKQRLDIVSRWANLEAFLRELGEQISPLSEMDAPQVLVLQLPVLAEQAIKQAQQALPNTKIVTLYQFATAHQISRCQEQQVATVKWPVSWAEIEYTCINEFGLPRLYGVSVPRRFSDEELIAIAAEDQDPNQCAEHLVEQIHQLNALTDYFQTCAGEEEVKDSDAKRETLEALAQTRTETAQARAQLEAALQGKKIDNRQQT
;
A
#
# COMPACT_ATOMS: atom_id res chain seq x y z
N GLN A 1 6.12 -25.15 -2.52
CA GLN A 1 5.21 -24.25 -1.77
C GLN A 1 5.22 -22.80 -2.30
N VAL A 2 6.25 -22.34 -3.02
CA VAL A 2 6.24 -20.99 -3.67
C VAL A 2 5.52 -21.03 -5.02
N GLN A 3 5.42 -22.18 -5.65
CA GLN A 3 4.78 -22.36 -6.97
C GLN A 3 3.24 -22.24 -6.93
N ASP A 4 2.60 -22.47 -5.78
CA ASP A 4 1.13 -22.40 -5.65
C ASP A 4 0.60 -20.96 -5.44
N LEU A 5 1.49 -19.98 -5.23
CA LEU A 5 1.11 -18.57 -5.01
C LEU A 5 1.09 -17.73 -6.31
N VAL A 6 1.58 -18.29 -7.40
CA VAL A 6 1.61 -17.60 -8.69
C VAL A 6 0.21 -17.62 -9.29
N GLY A 7 -0.53 -16.53 -9.14
CA GLY A 7 -1.86 -16.34 -9.74
C GLY A 7 -3.01 -16.13 -8.75
N GLN A 8 -2.79 -16.22 -7.45
CA GLN A 8 -3.83 -15.94 -6.45
C GLN A 8 -3.72 -14.51 -5.93
N SER A 9 -4.73 -13.69 -6.17
CA SER A 9 -4.91 -12.41 -5.49
C SER A 9 -5.01 -12.66 -3.98
N PRO A 10 -4.36 -11.83 -3.11
CA PRO A 10 -4.50 -11.99 -1.68
C PRO A 10 -5.94 -11.80 -1.24
N ARG A 11 -6.42 -12.69 -0.37
CA ARG A 11 -7.76 -12.60 0.22
C ARG A 11 -7.76 -11.55 1.32
N ILE A 12 -8.64 -10.56 1.20
CA ILE A 12 -8.67 -9.38 2.04
C ILE A 12 -9.99 -9.29 2.80
N GLY A 13 -9.89 -9.01 4.10
CA GLY A 13 -11.01 -8.58 4.92
C GLY A 13 -10.98 -7.07 5.13
N LEU A 14 -12.11 -6.39 5.01
CA LEU A 14 -12.24 -4.94 5.20
C LEU A 14 -13.07 -4.62 6.44
N ILE A 15 -12.53 -3.77 7.32
CA ILE A 15 -13.23 -3.26 8.51
C ILE A 15 -13.27 -1.73 8.48
N GLY A 16 -14.44 -1.13 8.32
CA GLY A 16 -14.63 0.31 8.37
C GLY A 16 -15.61 0.84 7.32
N ALA A 17 -16.57 1.64 7.75
CA ALA A 17 -17.64 2.14 6.88
C ALA A 17 -17.12 3.00 5.71
N ASN A 18 -16.15 3.90 5.98
CA ASN A 18 -15.58 4.74 4.92
C ASN A 18 -14.73 3.94 3.95
N LEU A 19 -14.04 2.90 4.45
CA LEU A 19 -13.26 1.98 3.63
C LEU A 19 -14.16 1.20 2.66
N LEU A 20 -15.31 0.71 3.13
CA LEU A 20 -16.31 0.04 2.28
C LEU A 20 -16.90 0.98 1.22
N GLN A 21 -17.14 2.25 1.57
CA GLN A 21 -17.58 3.26 0.59
C GLN A 21 -16.49 3.55 -0.45
N LEU A 22 -15.21 3.57 -0.04
CA LEU A 22 -14.10 3.75 -0.96
C LEU A 22 -14.01 2.58 -1.94
N GLU A 23 -14.10 1.34 -1.45
CA GLU A 23 -14.11 0.12 -2.28
C GLU A 23 -15.23 0.15 -3.32
N GLN A 24 -16.44 0.54 -2.93
CA GLN A 24 -17.60 0.62 -3.85
C GLN A 24 -17.42 1.64 -4.98
N ARG A 25 -16.57 2.65 -4.81
CA ARG A 25 -16.31 3.69 -5.83
C ARG A 25 -15.23 3.27 -6.83
N VAL A 26 -14.53 2.19 -6.58
CA VAL A 26 -13.47 1.72 -7.46
C VAL A 26 -14.09 1.14 -8.73
N SER A 27 -13.79 1.78 -9.86
CA SER A 27 -14.19 1.32 -11.19
C SER A 27 -12.99 0.62 -11.82
N GLY A 28 -13.10 -0.68 -12.11
CA GLY A 28 -12.04 -1.42 -12.81
C GLY A 28 -11.71 -2.77 -12.18
N LYS A 29 -10.68 -3.42 -12.72
CA LYS A 29 -10.26 -4.74 -12.26
C LYS A 29 -9.49 -4.59 -10.94
N GLN A 30 -10.08 -5.03 -9.84
CA GLN A 30 -9.43 -5.09 -8.54
C GLN A 30 -8.35 -6.19 -8.53
N ARG A 31 -7.21 -5.89 -7.91
CA ARG A 31 -6.10 -6.84 -7.73
C ARG A 31 -6.20 -7.62 -6.42
N LEU A 32 -7.14 -7.24 -5.57
CA LEU A 32 -7.41 -7.85 -4.28
C LEU A 32 -8.67 -8.70 -4.36
N ASP A 33 -8.68 -9.85 -3.72
CA ASP A 33 -9.86 -10.68 -3.53
C ASP A 33 -10.52 -10.31 -2.19
N ILE A 34 -11.61 -9.53 -2.22
CA ILE A 34 -12.30 -9.06 -1.03
C ILE A 34 -13.29 -10.13 -0.56
N VAL A 35 -12.85 -10.94 0.40
CA VAL A 35 -13.62 -12.09 0.92
C VAL A 35 -14.60 -11.72 2.03
N SER A 36 -14.34 -10.65 2.79
CA SER A 36 -15.17 -10.28 3.95
C SER A 36 -15.23 -8.76 4.15
N ARG A 37 -16.37 -8.27 4.65
CA ARG A 37 -16.65 -6.85 4.85
C ARG A 37 -17.40 -6.62 6.16
N TRP A 38 -16.87 -5.76 7.04
CA TRP A 38 -17.48 -5.37 8.30
C TRP A 38 -17.55 -3.85 8.45
N ALA A 39 -18.67 -3.34 8.92
CA ALA A 39 -18.86 -1.91 9.07
C ALA A 39 -17.93 -1.29 10.13
N ASN A 40 -17.55 -2.04 11.15
CA ASN A 40 -16.66 -1.64 12.24
C ASN A 40 -16.07 -2.86 12.94
N LEU A 41 -15.12 -2.61 13.85
CA LEU A 41 -14.43 -3.65 14.63
C LEU A 41 -15.40 -4.46 15.52
N GLU A 42 -16.42 -3.81 16.07
CA GLU A 42 -17.40 -4.49 16.93
C GLU A 42 -18.22 -5.52 16.16
N ALA A 43 -18.69 -5.18 14.95
CA ALA A 43 -19.39 -6.10 14.07
C ALA A 43 -18.50 -7.30 13.68
N PHE A 44 -17.24 -7.06 13.40
CA PHE A 44 -16.24 -8.10 13.12
C PHE A 44 -16.06 -9.06 14.31
N LEU A 45 -15.82 -8.52 15.51
CA LEU A 45 -15.59 -9.33 16.72
C LEU A 45 -16.83 -10.13 17.10
N ARG A 46 -18.03 -9.55 16.97
CA ARG A 46 -19.30 -10.22 17.22
C ARG A 46 -19.52 -11.40 16.29
N GLU A 47 -19.33 -11.20 14.99
CA GLU A 47 -19.52 -12.26 13.99
C GLU A 47 -18.57 -13.44 14.23
N LEU A 48 -17.30 -13.17 14.53
CA LEU A 48 -16.35 -14.23 14.87
C LEU A 48 -16.65 -14.92 16.19
N GLY A 49 -17.20 -14.19 17.18
CA GLY A 49 -17.59 -14.75 18.47
C GLY A 49 -18.86 -15.61 18.41
N GLU A 50 -19.73 -15.37 17.44
CA GLU A 50 -20.96 -16.14 17.20
C GLU A 50 -20.73 -17.38 16.31
N GLN A 51 -19.59 -17.48 15.63
CA GLN A 51 -19.27 -18.64 14.80
C GLN A 51 -18.92 -19.85 15.66
N ILE A 52 -19.74 -20.89 15.57
CA ILE A 52 -19.58 -22.17 16.29
C ILE A 52 -18.35 -22.97 15.78
N SER A 53 -17.90 -22.68 14.56
CA SER A 53 -16.71 -23.28 13.96
C SER A 53 -15.74 -22.18 13.53
N PRO A 54 -14.42 -22.35 13.76
CA PRO A 54 -13.44 -21.40 13.24
C PRO A 54 -13.60 -21.32 11.72
N LEU A 55 -13.42 -20.10 11.17
CA LEU A 55 -13.36 -19.91 9.72
C LEU A 55 -12.41 -20.95 9.13
N SER A 56 -12.84 -21.66 8.10
CA SER A 56 -11.95 -22.55 7.36
C SER A 56 -10.72 -21.74 6.93
N GLU A 57 -9.53 -22.32 7.03
CA GLU A 57 -8.30 -21.65 6.55
C GLU A 57 -8.41 -21.17 5.09
N MET A 58 -9.29 -21.82 4.32
CA MET A 58 -9.57 -21.45 2.92
C MET A 58 -10.48 -20.20 2.81
N ASP A 59 -11.27 -19.87 3.82
CA ASP A 59 -12.22 -18.76 3.82
C ASP A 59 -11.71 -17.55 4.61
N ALA A 60 -10.71 -17.73 5.47
CA ALA A 60 -10.15 -16.65 6.27
C ALA A 60 -9.36 -15.66 5.40
N PRO A 61 -9.47 -14.34 5.68
CA PRO A 61 -8.66 -13.33 5.01
C PRO A 61 -7.18 -13.51 5.37
N GLN A 62 -6.31 -13.29 4.39
CA GLN A 62 -4.84 -13.33 4.57
C GLN A 62 -4.32 -11.97 5.04
N VAL A 63 -4.99 -10.90 4.64
CA VAL A 63 -4.74 -9.54 5.11
C VAL A 63 -6.06 -8.92 5.58
N LEU A 64 -6.04 -8.28 6.72
CA LEU A 64 -7.17 -7.54 7.29
C LEU A 64 -6.86 -6.05 7.26
N VAL A 65 -7.65 -5.27 6.53
CA VAL A 65 -7.55 -3.81 6.50
C VAL A 65 -8.50 -3.23 7.54
N LEU A 66 -7.94 -2.62 8.59
CA LEU A 66 -8.67 -2.08 9.72
C LEU A 66 -8.64 -0.55 9.69
N GLN A 67 -9.79 0.08 9.49
CA GLN A 67 -9.94 1.53 9.56
C GLN A 67 -10.28 1.98 10.99
N LEU A 68 -9.45 2.85 11.55
CA LEU A 68 -9.61 3.43 12.87
C LEU A 68 -9.60 4.97 12.80
N PRO A 69 -10.51 5.70 13.49
CA PRO A 69 -10.40 7.15 13.60
C PRO A 69 -9.12 7.58 14.31
N VAL A 70 -8.78 6.89 15.39
CA VAL A 70 -7.54 7.07 16.14
C VAL A 70 -6.80 5.74 16.18
N LEU A 71 -5.48 5.78 15.93
CA LEU A 71 -4.65 4.58 15.99
C LEU A 71 -4.62 4.01 17.40
N ALA A 72 -5.35 2.93 17.64
CA ALA A 72 -5.52 2.31 18.95
C ALA A 72 -4.90 0.91 18.98
N GLU A 73 -3.83 0.75 19.74
CA GLU A 73 -3.11 -0.53 19.92
C GLU A 73 -4.04 -1.66 20.40
N GLN A 74 -4.99 -1.34 21.29
CA GLN A 74 -5.97 -2.30 21.79
C GLN A 74 -6.84 -2.89 20.66
N ALA A 75 -7.30 -2.06 19.72
CA ALA A 75 -8.11 -2.49 18.58
C ALA A 75 -7.32 -3.43 17.66
N ILE A 76 -6.05 -3.13 17.43
CA ILE A 76 -5.15 -3.95 16.63
C ILE A 76 -4.95 -5.32 17.30
N LYS A 77 -4.67 -5.33 18.61
CA LYS A 77 -4.51 -6.57 19.38
C LYS A 77 -5.77 -7.44 19.39
N GLN A 78 -6.94 -6.84 19.51
CA GLN A 78 -8.21 -7.57 19.42
C GLN A 78 -8.38 -8.23 18.05
N ALA A 79 -8.06 -7.51 16.97
CA ALA A 79 -8.12 -8.07 15.62
C ALA A 79 -7.09 -9.20 15.41
N GLN A 80 -5.86 -9.06 15.95
CA GLN A 80 -4.83 -10.10 15.90
C GLN A 80 -5.22 -11.36 16.69
N GLN A 81 -5.84 -11.17 17.85
CA GLN A 81 -6.32 -12.30 18.66
C GLN A 81 -7.48 -13.06 17.99
N ALA A 82 -8.34 -12.33 17.29
CA ALA A 82 -9.46 -12.92 16.57
C ALA A 82 -9.02 -13.70 15.32
N LEU A 83 -7.97 -13.23 14.64
CA LEU A 83 -7.39 -13.87 13.44
C LEU A 83 -5.84 -13.92 13.55
N PRO A 84 -5.26 -14.86 14.29
CA PRO A 84 -3.82 -14.89 14.60
C PRO A 84 -2.90 -15.02 13.38
N ASN A 85 -3.37 -15.68 12.31
CA ASN A 85 -2.58 -15.94 11.09
C ASN A 85 -2.78 -14.88 9.99
N THR A 86 -3.52 -13.80 10.29
CA THR A 86 -3.85 -12.74 9.34
C THR A 86 -2.94 -11.54 9.54
N LYS A 87 -2.36 -11.02 8.47
CA LYS A 87 -1.61 -9.75 8.51
C LYS A 87 -2.57 -8.58 8.68
N ILE A 88 -2.18 -7.56 9.43
CA ILE A 88 -3.03 -6.38 9.65
C ILE A 88 -2.41 -5.16 9.00
N VAL A 89 -3.22 -4.47 8.20
CA VAL A 89 -2.97 -3.13 7.68
C VAL A 89 -3.93 -2.17 8.38
N THR A 90 -3.43 -1.15 9.07
CA THR A 90 -4.26 -0.21 9.81
C THR A 90 -4.30 1.14 9.10
N LEU A 91 -5.51 1.59 8.77
CA LEU A 91 -5.77 2.93 8.25
C LEU A 91 -6.22 3.82 9.42
N TYR A 92 -5.57 4.98 9.62
CA TYR A 92 -5.87 5.87 10.73
C TYR A 92 -5.98 7.34 10.28
N GLN A 93 -6.80 8.13 10.99
CA GLN A 93 -6.88 9.59 10.77
C GLN A 93 -5.94 10.34 11.71
N PHE A 94 -5.93 9.95 12.98
CA PHE A 94 -5.12 10.58 14.01
C PHE A 94 -4.25 9.55 14.73
N ALA A 95 -2.97 9.90 14.91
CA ALA A 95 -2.01 9.12 15.68
C ALA A 95 -0.91 10.01 16.24
N THR A 96 -0.37 9.66 17.38
CA THR A 96 0.87 10.22 17.90
C THR A 96 2.08 9.50 17.28
N ALA A 97 3.23 10.17 17.24
CA ALA A 97 4.47 9.53 16.78
C ALA A 97 4.79 8.24 17.55
N HIS A 98 4.53 8.23 18.86
CA HIS A 98 4.71 7.06 19.71
C HIS A 98 3.82 5.87 19.30
N GLN A 99 2.54 6.11 18.97
CA GLN A 99 1.63 5.05 18.49
C GLN A 99 2.09 4.45 17.16
N ILE A 100 2.56 5.31 16.24
CA ILE A 100 3.10 4.86 14.94
C ILE A 100 4.35 4.01 15.16
N SER A 101 5.31 4.46 15.99
CA SER A 101 6.53 3.69 16.30
C SER A 101 6.20 2.33 16.91
N ARG A 102 5.22 2.28 17.83
CA ARG A 102 4.76 1.01 18.43
C ARG A 102 4.19 0.03 17.40
N CYS A 103 3.41 0.52 16.44
CA CYS A 103 2.90 -0.31 15.34
C CYS A 103 4.04 -0.84 14.46
N GLN A 104 5.05 0.00 14.17
CA GLN A 104 6.23 -0.40 13.40
C GLN A 104 7.04 -1.48 14.12
N GLU A 105 7.25 -1.35 15.44
CA GLU A 105 7.91 -2.37 16.28
C GLU A 105 7.16 -3.71 16.26
N GLN A 106 5.83 -3.66 16.16
CA GLN A 106 4.96 -4.84 16.07
C GLN A 106 4.78 -5.35 14.62
N GLN A 107 5.49 -4.76 13.65
CA GLN A 107 5.38 -5.09 12.22
C GLN A 107 3.94 -4.95 11.68
N VAL A 108 3.17 -4.00 12.20
CA VAL A 108 1.84 -3.65 11.70
C VAL A 108 1.96 -2.51 10.72
N ALA A 109 1.57 -2.73 9.49
CA ALA A 109 1.55 -1.69 8.47
C ALA A 109 0.51 -0.62 8.82
N THR A 110 0.91 0.65 8.73
CA THR A 110 0.04 1.79 9.04
C THR A 110 0.01 2.77 7.89
N VAL A 111 -1.19 3.20 7.48
CA VAL A 111 -1.41 4.16 6.42
C VAL A 111 -2.33 5.27 6.91
N LYS A 112 -1.97 6.53 6.65
CA LYS A 112 -2.75 7.67 7.11
C LYS A 112 -3.92 7.95 6.16
N TRP A 113 -5.13 8.05 6.73
CA TRP A 113 -6.34 8.47 6.01
C TRP A 113 -6.37 10.01 5.82
N PRO A 114 -6.84 10.56 4.68
CA PRO A 114 -7.41 9.87 3.54
C PRO A 114 -6.36 9.19 2.67
N VAL A 115 -6.73 8.06 2.07
CA VAL A 115 -5.87 7.19 1.28
C VAL A 115 -6.59 6.78 -0.01
N SER A 116 -5.87 6.59 -1.09
CA SER A 116 -6.42 6.05 -2.34
C SER A 116 -6.56 4.53 -2.27
N TRP A 117 -7.46 3.97 -3.09
CA TRP A 117 -7.58 2.52 -3.19
C TRP A 117 -6.28 1.87 -3.68
N ALA A 118 -5.57 2.51 -4.60
CA ALA A 118 -4.29 2.03 -5.11
C ALA A 118 -3.21 1.90 -4.02
N GLU A 119 -3.18 2.81 -3.04
CA GLU A 119 -2.27 2.70 -1.88
C GLU A 119 -2.66 1.54 -0.97
N ILE A 120 -3.97 1.29 -0.79
CA ILE A 120 -4.45 0.14 -0.02
C ILE A 120 -4.04 -1.15 -0.72
N GLU A 121 -4.29 -1.27 -2.03
CA GLU A 121 -3.86 -2.43 -2.83
C GLU A 121 -2.37 -2.67 -2.71
N TYR A 122 -1.56 -1.64 -2.92
CA TYR A 122 -0.12 -1.72 -2.79
C TYR A 122 0.32 -2.21 -1.41
N THR A 123 -0.23 -1.63 -0.34
CA THR A 123 0.13 -2.01 1.03
C THR A 123 -0.27 -3.45 1.33
N CYS A 124 -1.47 -3.89 0.94
CA CYS A 124 -1.94 -5.26 1.14
C CYS A 124 -1.06 -6.29 0.40
N ILE A 125 -0.70 -6.00 -0.85
CA ILE A 125 0.15 -6.87 -1.66
C ILE A 125 1.56 -6.95 -1.07
N ASN A 126 2.10 -5.83 -0.57
CA ASN A 126 3.40 -5.80 0.13
C ASN A 126 3.39 -6.65 1.40
N GLU A 127 2.35 -6.49 2.24
CA GLU A 127 2.22 -7.27 3.49
C GLU A 127 2.03 -8.77 3.22
N PHE A 128 1.38 -9.11 2.12
CA PHE A 128 1.23 -10.50 1.69
C PHE A 128 2.54 -11.10 1.13
N GLY A 129 3.53 -10.27 0.82
CA GLY A 129 4.83 -10.71 0.30
C GLY A 129 4.83 -11.00 -1.21
N LEU A 130 3.91 -10.44 -1.96
CA LEU A 130 3.77 -10.61 -3.43
C LEU A 130 4.21 -9.39 -4.29
N PRO A 131 4.95 -8.38 -3.79
CA PRO A 131 5.29 -7.21 -4.60
C PRO A 131 6.05 -7.58 -5.88
N ARG A 132 6.80 -8.69 -5.86
CA ARG A 132 7.61 -9.17 -6.99
C ARG A 132 6.80 -9.77 -8.13
N LEU A 133 5.61 -10.33 -7.85
CA LEU A 133 4.81 -11.05 -8.85
C LEU A 133 3.84 -10.15 -9.63
N TYR A 134 3.41 -9.04 -9.03
CA TYR A 134 2.36 -8.19 -9.63
C TYR A 134 2.86 -6.88 -10.25
N GLY A 135 4.16 -6.55 -10.12
CA GLY A 135 4.70 -5.29 -10.64
C GLY A 135 3.88 -4.10 -10.13
N VAL A 136 3.61 -4.06 -8.81
CA VAL A 136 2.71 -3.06 -8.22
C VAL A 136 3.36 -1.69 -8.32
N SER A 137 2.71 -0.78 -9.02
CA SER A 137 3.11 0.62 -9.10
C SER A 137 2.67 1.34 -7.82
N VAL A 138 3.59 1.90 -7.08
CA VAL A 138 3.28 2.83 -6.00
C VAL A 138 2.63 4.07 -6.63
N PRO A 139 1.43 4.49 -6.18
CA PRO A 139 0.78 5.67 -6.73
C PRO A 139 1.66 6.91 -6.54
N ARG A 140 1.63 7.81 -7.53
CA ARG A 140 2.35 9.09 -7.46
C ARG A 140 1.68 9.97 -6.40
N ARG A 141 2.48 10.54 -5.52
CA ARG A 141 2.01 11.44 -4.46
C ARG A 141 1.82 12.87 -4.96
N PHE A 142 2.61 13.27 -5.93
CA PHE A 142 2.57 14.59 -6.55
C PHE A 142 2.33 14.45 -8.05
N SER A 143 1.54 15.36 -8.62
CA SER A 143 1.46 15.57 -10.07
C SER A 143 2.72 16.27 -10.58
N ASP A 144 2.93 16.24 -11.90
CA ASP A 144 4.08 16.91 -12.50
C ASP A 144 4.01 18.43 -12.28
N GLU A 145 2.81 19.03 -12.30
CA GLU A 145 2.58 20.44 -12.01
C GLU A 145 2.92 20.80 -10.54
N GLU A 146 2.56 19.92 -9.61
CA GLU A 146 2.89 20.11 -8.19
C GLU A 146 4.40 20.02 -7.95
N LEU A 147 5.09 19.11 -8.62
CA LEU A 147 6.56 18.97 -8.55
C LEU A 147 7.26 20.23 -9.07
N ILE A 148 6.81 20.76 -10.22
CA ILE A 148 7.34 22.00 -10.80
C ILE A 148 7.12 23.17 -9.85
N ALA A 149 5.91 23.29 -9.26
CA ALA A 149 5.62 24.35 -8.30
C ALA A 149 6.53 24.28 -7.04
N ILE A 150 6.76 23.08 -6.52
CA ILE A 150 7.65 22.87 -5.35
C ILE A 150 9.09 23.27 -5.70
N ALA A 151 9.60 22.92 -6.87
CA ALA A 151 10.94 23.31 -7.30
C ALA A 151 11.07 24.84 -7.47
N ALA A 152 10.03 25.49 -8.01
CA ALA A 152 10.01 26.93 -8.21
C ALA A 152 9.89 27.75 -6.91
N GLU A 153 9.27 27.17 -5.88
CA GLU A 153 9.14 27.81 -4.55
C GLU A 153 10.36 27.57 -3.65
N ASP A 154 11.30 26.70 -4.03
CA ASP A 154 12.47 26.38 -3.22
C ASP A 154 13.47 27.56 -3.20
N GLN A 155 13.67 28.16 -2.03
CA GLN A 155 14.64 29.24 -1.78
C GLN A 155 15.94 28.72 -1.15
N ASP A 156 16.10 27.38 -1.03
CA ASP A 156 17.29 26.77 -0.46
C ASP A 156 18.50 27.00 -1.38
N PRO A 157 19.59 27.68 -0.91
CA PRO A 157 20.79 27.89 -1.71
C PRO A 157 21.46 26.59 -2.19
N ASN A 158 21.15 25.47 -1.58
CA ASN A 158 21.64 24.15 -1.99
C ASN A 158 20.75 23.47 -3.04
N GLN A 159 19.63 24.08 -3.45
CA GLN A 159 18.69 23.54 -4.47
C GLN A 159 18.24 22.08 -4.19
N CYS A 160 18.13 21.73 -2.91
CA CYS A 160 17.83 20.34 -2.54
C CYS A 160 16.44 19.88 -3.00
N ALA A 161 15.42 20.75 -3.05
CA ALA A 161 14.10 20.38 -3.53
C ALA A 161 14.11 20.24 -5.06
N GLU A 162 14.82 21.10 -5.79
CA GLU A 162 15.00 21.00 -7.22
C GLU A 162 15.66 19.66 -7.60
N HIS A 163 16.74 19.27 -6.93
CA HIS A 163 17.37 17.97 -7.16
C HIS A 163 16.46 16.78 -6.85
N LEU A 164 15.67 16.85 -5.77
CA LEU A 164 14.71 15.80 -5.45
C LEU A 164 13.62 15.69 -6.52
N VAL A 165 13.11 16.81 -7.00
CA VAL A 165 12.11 16.87 -8.09
C VAL A 165 12.67 16.27 -9.36
N GLU A 166 13.90 16.61 -9.75
CA GLU A 166 14.56 16.03 -10.93
C GLU A 166 14.67 14.50 -10.83
N GLN A 167 15.11 13.98 -9.69
CA GLN A 167 15.20 12.53 -9.47
C GLN A 167 13.82 11.85 -9.53
N ILE A 168 12.78 12.48 -8.97
CA ILE A 168 11.41 11.96 -9.03
C ILE A 168 10.93 11.90 -10.49
N HIS A 169 11.19 12.93 -11.30
CA HIS A 169 10.86 12.93 -12.74
C HIS A 169 11.56 11.81 -13.50
N GLN A 170 12.85 11.57 -13.24
CA GLN A 170 13.60 10.48 -13.85
C GLN A 170 13.01 9.11 -13.50
N LEU A 171 12.64 8.89 -12.22
CA LEU A 171 12.01 7.64 -11.77
C LEU A 171 10.58 7.48 -12.33
N ASN A 172 9.82 8.57 -12.50
CA ASN A 172 8.53 8.55 -13.17
C ASN A 172 8.68 8.09 -14.64
N ALA A 173 9.60 8.70 -15.40
CA ALA A 173 9.86 8.33 -16.78
C ALA A 173 10.28 6.85 -16.91
N LEU A 174 11.13 6.36 -16.00
CA LEU A 174 11.55 4.97 -15.98
C LEU A 174 10.36 4.02 -15.66
N THR A 175 9.48 4.42 -14.73
CA THR A 175 8.27 3.66 -14.40
C THR A 175 7.33 3.55 -15.61
N ASP A 176 7.11 4.67 -16.33
CA ASP A 176 6.27 4.73 -17.52
C ASP A 176 6.86 3.89 -18.67
N TYR A 177 8.19 3.92 -18.86
CA TYR A 177 8.90 3.05 -19.81
C TYR A 177 8.65 1.57 -19.51
N PHE A 178 8.80 1.13 -18.27
CA PHE A 178 8.53 -0.25 -17.88
C PHE A 178 7.06 -0.65 -18.08
N GLN A 179 6.11 0.27 -17.94
CA GLN A 179 4.70 -0.01 -18.19
C GLN A 179 4.45 -0.26 -19.68
N THR A 180 5.11 0.51 -20.55
CA THR A 180 5.01 0.35 -22.01
C THR A 180 5.60 -0.98 -22.46
N CYS A 181 6.80 -1.33 -21.96
CA CYS A 181 7.46 -2.59 -22.32
C CYS A 181 6.65 -3.84 -21.93
N ALA A 182 5.84 -3.77 -20.85
CA ALA A 182 5.04 -4.92 -20.42
C ALA A 182 3.78 -5.16 -21.25
N GLY A 183 3.32 -4.15 -22.00
CA GLY A 183 2.12 -4.26 -22.85
C GLY A 183 2.40 -4.95 -24.20
N GLU A 184 3.65 -5.07 -24.61
CA GLU A 184 4.02 -5.56 -25.95
C GLU A 184 4.37 -7.06 -26.01
N GLU A 185 4.49 -7.75 -24.86
CA GLU A 185 4.85 -9.17 -24.85
C GLU A 185 3.66 -10.10 -24.60
N GLU A 186 3.03 -10.57 -25.68
CA GLU A 186 2.24 -11.81 -25.65
C GLU A 186 3.15 -13.00 -25.28
N VAL A 187 2.94 -13.52 -24.09
CA VAL A 187 3.74 -14.60 -23.50
C VAL A 187 3.54 -15.90 -24.27
N LYS A 188 4.53 -16.32 -25.03
CA LYS A 188 4.73 -17.71 -25.40
C LYS A 188 5.86 -18.31 -24.58
N ASP A 189 5.51 -19.39 -23.91
CA ASP A 189 6.21 -20.20 -22.94
C ASP A 189 7.72 -20.41 -23.18
N SER A 190 8.57 -19.84 -22.30
CA SER A 190 9.92 -20.33 -22.02
C SER A 190 10.38 -19.86 -20.64
N ASP A 191 11.07 -20.72 -19.89
CA ASP A 191 11.56 -20.44 -18.53
C ASP A 191 12.48 -19.18 -18.48
N ALA A 192 13.29 -18.94 -19.51
CA ALA A 192 14.15 -17.76 -19.62
C ALA A 192 13.34 -16.44 -19.70
N LYS A 193 12.17 -16.44 -20.35
CA LYS A 193 11.27 -15.28 -20.39
C LYS A 193 10.63 -15.02 -19.03
N ARG A 194 10.30 -16.06 -18.28
CA ARG A 194 9.75 -15.91 -16.93
C ARG A 194 10.74 -15.24 -16.00
N GLU A 195 12.01 -15.64 -16.02
CA GLU A 195 13.06 -15.03 -15.20
C GLU A 195 13.27 -13.54 -15.56
N THR A 196 13.22 -13.21 -16.86
CA THR A 196 13.30 -11.82 -17.32
C THR A 196 12.10 -10.98 -16.87
N LEU A 197 10.89 -11.53 -16.92
CA LEU A 197 9.67 -10.85 -16.45
C LEU A 197 9.68 -10.65 -14.92
N GLU A 198 10.16 -11.63 -14.17
CA GLU A 198 10.34 -11.52 -12.71
C GLU A 198 11.37 -10.43 -12.37
N ALA A 199 12.50 -10.36 -13.08
CA ALA A 199 13.50 -9.32 -12.90
C ALA A 199 12.96 -7.92 -13.24
N LEU A 200 12.18 -7.78 -14.33
CA LEU A 200 11.52 -6.55 -14.70
C LEU A 200 10.48 -6.11 -13.65
N ALA A 201 9.67 -7.03 -13.15
CA ALA A 201 8.70 -6.75 -12.10
C ALA A 201 9.37 -6.30 -10.80
N GLN A 202 10.50 -6.91 -10.44
CA GLN A 202 11.31 -6.51 -9.30
C GLN A 202 11.87 -5.10 -9.48
N THR A 203 12.49 -4.80 -10.63
CA THR A 203 13.06 -3.48 -10.93
C THR A 203 11.99 -2.38 -10.88
N ARG A 204 10.79 -2.65 -11.38
CA ARG A 204 9.63 -1.74 -11.27
C ARG A 204 9.28 -1.44 -9.83
N THR A 205 9.21 -2.46 -9.00
CA THR A 205 8.86 -2.33 -7.58
C THR A 205 9.90 -1.49 -6.86
N GLU A 206 11.18 -1.76 -7.10
CA GLU A 206 12.29 -1.02 -6.50
C GLU A 206 12.33 0.44 -6.95
N THR A 207 12.08 0.71 -8.24
CA THR A 207 11.98 2.06 -8.80
C THR A 207 10.83 2.84 -8.17
N ALA A 208 9.66 2.21 -8.05
CA ALA A 208 8.48 2.83 -7.43
C ALA A 208 8.67 3.10 -5.93
N GLN A 209 9.38 2.23 -5.21
CA GLN A 209 9.73 2.43 -3.81
C GLN A 209 10.72 3.58 -3.63
N ALA A 210 11.77 3.64 -4.46
CA ALA A 210 12.74 4.73 -4.45
C ALA A 210 12.05 6.09 -4.67
N ARG A 211 11.15 6.17 -5.66
CA ARG A 211 10.35 7.37 -5.90
C ARG A 211 9.53 7.76 -4.68
N ALA A 212 8.79 6.83 -4.07
CA ALA A 212 7.97 7.11 -2.89
C ALA A 212 8.79 7.63 -1.70
N GLN A 213 10.02 7.16 -1.53
CA GLN A 213 10.93 7.67 -0.50
C GLN A 213 11.35 9.11 -0.79
N LEU A 214 11.67 9.46 -2.04
CA LEU A 214 12.00 10.83 -2.44
C LEU A 214 10.80 11.77 -2.29
N GLU A 215 9.60 11.34 -2.67
CA GLU A 215 8.37 12.09 -2.47
C GLU A 215 8.07 12.34 -0.98
N ALA A 216 8.34 11.36 -0.11
CA ALA A 216 8.21 11.53 1.34
C ALA A 216 9.21 12.54 1.90
N ALA A 217 10.47 12.50 1.43
CA ALA A 217 11.50 13.47 1.82
C ALA A 217 11.15 14.88 1.36
N LEU A 218 10.65 15.04 0.13
CA LEU A 218 10.20 16.31 -0.42
C LEU A 218 9.02 16.90 0.36
N GLN A 219 8.07 16.06 0.77
CA GLN A 219 6.95 16.48 1.60
C GLN A 219 7.39 16.96 3.00
N GLY A 220 8.39 16.31 3.60
CA GLY A 220 9.00 16.76 4.86
C GLY A 220 9.57 18.17 4.75
N LYS A 221 10.34 18.44 3.70
CA LYS A 221 10.88 19.79 3.41
C LYS A 221 9.79 20.86 3.24
N LYS A 222 8.72 20.54 2.52
CA LYS A 222 7.59 21.46 2.31
C LYS A 222 6.91 21.87 3.62
N ILE A 223 6.88 20.98 4.60
CA ILE A 223 6.31 21.25 5.94
C ILE A 223 7.24 22.15 6.73
N ASP A 224 8.55 21.90 6.73
CA ASP A 224 9.54 22.68 7.46
C ASP A 224 9.61 24.13 6.95
N ASN A 225 9.57 24.35 5.64
CA ASN A 225 9.56 25.69 5.04
C ASN A 225 8.31 26.50 5.43
N ARG A 226 7.14 25.86 5.62
CA ARG A 226 5.90 26.53 6.04
C ARG A 226 5.88 26.91 7.52
N GLN A 227 6.74 26.33 8.35
CA GLN A 227 6.85 26.66 9.78
C GLN A 227 7.85 27.78 10.05
N GLN A 228 8.67 28.15 9.06
CA GLN A 228 9.68 29.20 9.18
C GLN A 228 9.22 30.55 8.60
N THR A 229 8.03 30.61 7.99
CA THR A 229 7.39 31.82 7.45
C THR A 229 6.25 32.26 8.34
#